data_7ca85b84a3e3f47f3cabbde00cca0686
#
_entry.id   7ca85b84a3e3f47f3cabbde00cca0686
#
_cell.length_a   1.000
_cell.length_b   1.000
_cell.length_c   1.000
_cell.angle_alpha   90.00
_cell.angle_beta   90.00
_cell.angle_gamma   90.00
#
_symmetry.space_group_name_H-M   'P 1'
#
loop_
_entity.id
_entity.type
_entity.pdbx_description
1 polymer ?
#
loop_
_entity_poly.entity_id
_entity_poly.type
_entity_poly.pdbx_seq_one_letter_code
_entity_poly.pdbx_strand_id
1 'polypeptide(L)'
;MLAVCVTVVLGLLSVSGSQAAPLTCEDLLRPLELSSTLGKWMYIAESSDRPFWEQILYTLLHSAWIEFYGIGIPHQNAFGFGCSRINSNFTLHDNSTWTSVSPIPVTEVLLTTCSDCLLTLEKWDEDGKTYTSLTLYSRRRELTATELDFYKKQVDCLSLPPATHMEGEHLYCSSQLVEDAGRSL
;
A
#
# COMPACT_ATOMS: atom_id res chain seq x y z
N MET A 1 14.32 -61.02 -47.12
CA MET A 1 14.28 -59.55 -47.05
C MET A 1 13.25 -59.16 -46.02
N LEU A 2 13.68 -58.79 -44.81
CA LEU A 2 12.80 -58.36 -43.74
C LEU A 2 12.62 -56.83 -43.84
N ALA A 3 11.38 -56.40 -44.04
CA ALA A 3 11.00 -55.00 -43.96
C ALA A 3 10.77 -54.62 -42.50
N VAL A 4 11.60 -53.72 -41.94
CA VAL A 4 11.44 -53.16 -40.61
C VAL A 4 10.54 -51.93 -40.72
N CYS A 5 9.29 -52.04 -40.24
CA CYS A 5 8.42 -50.89 -40.05
C CYS A 5 8.82 -50.15 -38.78
N VAL A 6 9.45 -48.97 -38.94
CA VAL A 6 9.69 -48.06 -37.83
C VAL A 6 8.45 -47.18 -37.67
N THR A 7 7.64 -47.47 -36.67
CA THR A 7 6.51 -46.61 -36.23
C THR A 7 7.07 -45.53 -35.34
N VAL A 8 7.18 -44.30 -35.88
CA VAL A 8 7.51 -43.12 -35.10
C VAL A 8 6.22 -42.69 -34.36
N VAL A 9 6.16 -42.96 -33.05
CA VAL A 9 5.13 -42.45 -32.19
C VAL A 9 5.52 -41.00 -31.80
N LEU A 10 4.96 -40.03 -32.51
CA LEU A 10 5.03 -38.61 -32.14
C LEU A 10 4.08 -38.40 -30.96
N GLY A 11 4.63 -38.51 -29.73
CA GLY A 11 3.95 -38.08 -28.53
C GLY A 11 3.81 -36.58 -28.52
N LEU A 12 2.63 -36.07 -28.85
CA LEU A 12 2.22 -34.69 -28.61
C LEU A 12 2.13 -34.50 -27.09
N LEU A 13 3.21 -33.99 -26.49
CA LEU A 13 3.15 -33.44 -25.13
C LEU A 13 2.32 -32.14 -25.20
N SER A 14 1.01 -32.29 -24.98
CA SER A 14 0.15 -31.16 -24.68
C SER A 14 0.57 -30.60 -23.34
N VAL A 15 1.44 -29.59 -23.35
CA VAL A 15 1.70 -28.75 -22.19
C VAL A 15 0.44 -27.94 -21.98
N SER A 16 -0.49 -28.49 -21.19
CA SER A 16 -1.62 -27.73 -20.64
C SER A 16 -1.01 -26.70 -19.69
N GLY A 17 -0.62 -25.54 -20.20
CA GLY A 17 -0.30 -24.39 -19.38
C GLY A 17 -1.54 -24.08 -18.55
N SER A 18 -1.51 -24.44 -17.29
CA SER A 18 -2.51 -23.99 -16.32
C SER A 18 -2.35 -22.46 -16.20
N GLN A 19 -3.04 -21.72 -17.09
CA GLN A 19 -3.19 -20.28 -16.88
C GLN A 19 -4.06 -20.14 -15.63
N ALA A 20 -3.45 -19.64 -14.56
CA ALA A 20 -4.22 -19.23 -13.39
C ALA A 20 -5.31 -18.27 -13.84
N ALA A 21 -6.53 -18.47 -13.37
CA ALA A 21 -7.63 -17.55 -13.65
C ALA A 21 -7.22 -16.12 -13.24
N PRO A 22 -7.65 -15.10 -14.00
CA PRO A 22 -7.36 -13.72 -13.62
C PRO A 22 -7.96 -13.43 -12.25
N LEU A 23 -7.21 -12.73 -11.39
CA LEU A 23 -7.65 -12.34 -10.06
C LEU A 23 -8.89 -11.44 -10.18
N THR A 24 -9.88 -11.70 -9.33
CA THR A 24 -11.07 -10.86 -9.20
C THR A 24 -10.78 -9.66 -8.29
N CYS A 25 -11.64 -8.64 -8.32
CA CYS A 25 -11.51 -7.51 -7.37
C CYS A 25 -11.68 -7.97 -5.92
N GLU A 26 -12.47 -9.00 -5.65
CA GLU A 26 -12.59 -9.61 -4.32
C GLU A 26 -11.25 -10.22 -3.85
N ASP A 27 -10.55 -10.90 -4.73
CA ASP A 27 -9.22 -11.43 -4.44
C ASP A 27 -8.18 -10.33 -4.21
N LEU A 28 -8.25 -9.27 -5.03
CA LEU A 28 -7.32 -8.14 -4.99
C LEU A 28 -7.52 -7.24 -3.76
N LEU A 29 -8.74 -7.12 -3.25
CA LEU A 29 -9.09 -6.26 -2.11
C LEU A 29 -9.33 -7.06 -0.82
N ARG A 30 -8.75 -8.25 -0.71
CA ARG A 30 -8.90 -9.10 0.47
C ARG A 30 -8.20 -8.47 1.70
N PRO A 31 -8.89 -8.38 2.85
CA PRO A 31 -8.28 -7.88 4.08
C PRO A 31 -7.05 -8.68 4.52
N LEU A 32 -6.07 -7.98 5.10
CA LEU A 32 -4.85 -8.54 5.67
C LEU A 32 -4.92 -8.47 7.20
N GLU A 33 -4.53 -9.54 7.89
CA GLU A 33 -4.46 -9.54 9.35
C GLU A 33 -3.24 -8.76 9.87
N LEU A 34 -3.44 -7.99 10.94
CA LEU A 34 -2.47 -7.09 11.59
C LEU A 34 -1.20 -7.78 12.13
N SER A 35 -1.21 -9.08 12.34
CA SER A 35 -0.11 -9.81 13.01
C SER A 35 1.25 -9.66 12.33
N SER A 36 1.31 -9.18 11.08
CA SER A 36 2.53 -9.02 10.27
C SER A 36 2.98 -7.57 10.07
N THR A 37 2.31 -6.58 10.70
CA THR A 37 2.49 -5.15 10.36
C THR A 37 3.51 -4.40 11.21
N LEU A 38 4.11 -5.00 12.23
CA LEU A 38 5.05 -4.34 13.14
C LEU A 38 6.24 -3.70 12.42
N GLY A 39 6.68 -2.55 12.92
CA GLY A 39 7.84 -1.81 12.45
C GLY A 39 7.53 -0.76 11.38
N LYS A 40 8.57 -0.28 10.71
CA LYS A 40 8.54 0.86 9.81
C LYS A 40 8.18 0.46 8.38
N TRP A 41 7.29 1.25 7.76
CA TRP A 41 6.85 1.12 6.37
C TRP A 41 6.97 2.46 5.66
N MET A 42 7.69 2.48 4.55
CA MET A 42 7.89 3.69 3.75
C MET A 42 6.72 3.90 2.80
N TYR A 43 6.27 5.12 2.67
CA TYR A 43 5.25 5.52 1.70
C TYR A 43 5.82 5.41 0.27
N ILE A 44 5.10 4.73 -0.60
CA ILE A 44 5.50 4.47 -2.00
C ILE A 44 4.59 5.20 -2.98
N ALA A 45 3.28 5.03 -2.84
CA ALA A 45 2.30 5.58 -3.76
C ALA A 45 0.94 5.74 -3.10
N GLU A 46 0.14 6.67 -3.62
CA GLU A 46 -1.26 6.85 -3.21
C GLU A 46 -2.15 7.17 -4.40
N SER A 47 -3.38 6.67 -4.35
CA SER A 47 -4.46 7.05 -5.23
C SER A 47 -5.65 7.50 -4.38
N SER A 48 -6.22 8.67 -4.69
CA SER A 48 -7.35 9.24 -3.94
C SER A 48 -8.35 9.92 -4.85
N ASP A 49 -9.63 9.83 -4.52
CA ASP A 49 -10.70 10.54 -5.21
C ASP A 49 -10.95 11.96 -4.65
N ARG A 50 -10.17 12.39 -3.63
CA ARG A 50 -10.22 13.76 -3.11
C ARG A 50 -9.60 14.73 -4.11
N PRO A 51 -10.32 15.75 -4.58
CA PRO A 51 -9.79 16.73 -5.52
C PRO A 51 -8.53 17.43 -5.00
N PHE A 52 -7.56 17.65 -5.88
CA PHE A 52 -6.27 18.31 -5.57
C PHE A 52 -5.39 17.63 -4.53
N TRP A 53 -5.77 16.43 -4.05
CA TRP A 53 -4.97 15.71 -3.05
C TRP A 53 -3.57 15.41 -3.55
N GLU A 54 -3.43 14.97 -4.79
CA GLU A 54 -2.14 14.73 -5.44
C GLU A 54 -1.22 15.96 -5.41
N GLN A 55 -1.76 17.15 -5.70
CA GLN A 55 -0.99 18.39 -5.69
C GLN A 55 -0.53 18.76 -4.29
N ILE A 56 -1.36 18.50 -3.28
CA ILE A 56 -1.02 18.71 -1.87
C ILE A 56 0.12 17.76 -1.46
N LEU A 57 0.01 16.48 -1.80
CA LEU A 57 1.04 15.49 -1.49
C LEU A 57 2.38 15.84 -2.16
N TYR A 58 2.40 16.14 -3.44
CA TYR A 58 3.62 16.53 -4.15
C TYR A 58 4.27 17.80 -3.60
N THR A 59 3.47 18.76 -3.17
CA THR A 59 3.98 20.05 -2.69
C THR A 59 4.47 19.95 -1.25
N LEU A 60 3.84 19.15 -0.41
CA LEU A 60 4.05 19.14 1.03
C LEU A 60 4.86 17.96 1.54
N LEU A 61 4.81 16.80 0.86
CA LEU A 61 5.46 15.58 1.32
C LEU A 61 6.64 15.20 0.43
N HIS A 62 7.85 15.31 0.96
CA HIS A 62 9.05 14.80 0.30
C HIS A 62 9.34 13.34 0.66
N SER A 63 8.92 12.90 1.84
CA SER A 63 8.93 11.49 2.25
C SER A 63 7.97 11.30 3.40
N ALA A 64 7.39 10.10 3.49
CA ALA A 64 6.54 9.71 4.60
C ALA A 64 6.79 8.26 4.98
N TRP A 65 6.54 7.92 6.23
CA TRP A 65 6.49 6.54 6.69
C TRP A 65 5.47 6.38 7.81
N ILE A 66 4.98 5.18 7.95
CA ILE A 66 4.17 4.75 9.09
C ILE A 66 4.98 3.74 9.91
N GLU A 67 4.86 3.75 11.22
CA GLU A 67 5.54 2.80 12.08
C GLU A 67 4.57 2.24 13.13
N PHE A 68 4.51 0.92 13.22
CA PHE A 68 3.68 0.21 14.19
C PHE A 68 4.56 -0.32 15.32
N TYR A 69 4.36 0.18 16.53
CA TYR A 69 5.10 -0.23 17.73
C TYR A 69 4.42 -1.35 18.51
N GLY A 70 3.18 -1.69 18.19
CA GLY A 70 2.40 -2.73 18.84
C GLY A 70 1.16 -3.06 18.04
N ILE A 71 0.41 -4.05 18.48
CA ILE A 71 -0.85 -4.42 17.84
C ILE A 71 -1.84 -3.24 18.05
N GLY A 72 -2.21 -2.57 16.96
CA GLY A 72 -3.25 -1.55 16.94
C GLY A 72 -2.84 -0.11 17.32
N ILE A 73 -1.53 0.23 17.31
CA ILE A 73 -1.07 1.60 17.55
C ILE A 73 -0.13 2.03 16.40
N PRO A 74 -0.66 2.44 15.24
CA PRO A 74 0.17 3.04 14.20
C PRO A 74 0.57 4.46 14.59
N HIS A 75 1.83 4.80 14.40
CA HIS A 75 2.32 6.17 14.45
C HIS A 75 2.67 6.59 13.04
N GLN A 76 1.90 7.51 12.48
CA GLN A 76 2.20 8.08 11.18
C GLN A 76 3.26 9.18 11.33
N ASN A 77 4.29 9.11 10.49
CA ASN A 77 5.30 10.15 10.41
C ASN A 77 5.31 10.69 8.98
N ALA A 78 4.84 11.92 8.81
CA ALA A 78 4.85 12.59 7.52
C ALA A 78 5.88 13.72 7.53
N PHE A 79 6.61 13.89 6.41
CA PHE A 79 7.67 14.87 6.26
C PHE A 79 7.46 15.72 5.02
N GLY A 80 7.26 17.02 5.27
CA GLY A 80 7.20 18.06 4.26
C GLY A 80 8.36 19.05 4.43
N PHE A 81 8.07 20.35 4.47
CA PHE A 81 9.04 21.42 4.69
C PHE A 81 9.76 21.41 6.06
N GLY A 82 9.65 20.33 6.78
CA GLY A 82 10.31 20.02 8.05
C GLY A 82 9.93 18.62 8.50
N CYS A 83 10.73 18.06 9.41
CA CYS A 83 10.44 16.77 10.01
C CYS A 83 9.34 16.95 11.07
N SER A 84 8.14 16.51 10.79
CA SER A 84 7.04 16.51 11.75
C SER A 84 6.58 15.09 12.04
N ARG A 85 6.18 14.83 13.27
CA ARG A 85 5.61 13.57 13.70
C ARG A 85 4.13 13.77 14.00
N ILE A 86 3.28 12.99 13.34
CA ILE A 86 1.85 12.96 13.61
C ILE A 86 1.58 11.70 14.43
N ASN A 87 1.12 11.88 15.66
CA ASN A 87 0.66 10.77 16.49
C ASN A 87 -0.87 10.73 16.35
N SER A 88 -1.38 9.65 15.78
CA SER A 88 -2.82 9.42 15.67
C SER A 88 -3.24 8.37 16.67
N ASN A 89 -4.35 8.62 17.35
CA ASN A 89 -4.99 7.63 18.21
C ASN A 89 -5.96 6.80 17.36
N PHE A 90 -5.76 5.50 17.36
CA PHE A 90 -6.58 4.57 16.61
C PHE A 90 -7.36 3.65 17.54
N THR A 91 -8.60 3.35 17.16
CA THR A 91 -9.40 2.30 17.78
C THR A 91 -9.47 1.12 16.82
N LEU A 92 -8.96 -0.02 17.23
CA LEU A 92 -9.05 -1.26 16.51
C LEU A 92 -10.46 -1.86 16.62
N HIS A 93 -11.08 -2.19 15.50
CA HIS A 93 -12.40 -2.80 15.44
C HIS A 93 -12.34 -4.31 15.21
N ASP A 94 -11.38 -4.75 14.36
CA ASP A 94 -11.11 -6.15 14.06
C ASP A 94 -9.63 -6.32 13.68
N ASN A 95 -9.25 -7.51 13.22
CA ASN A 95 -7.85 -7.81 12.89
C ASN A 95 -7.29 -7.04 11.67
N SER A 96 -8.11 -6.28 10.95
CA SER A 96 -7.70 -5.58 9.73
C SER A 96 -8.21 -4.13 9.64
N THR A 97 -9.11 -3.71 10.55
CA THR A 97 -9.80 -2.42 10.46
C THR A 97 -9.62 -1.62 11.73
N TRP A 98 -9.27 -0.34 11.57
CA TRP A 98 -9.22 0.62 12.66
C TRP A 98 -9.81 1.97 12.25
N THR A 99 -10.11 2.80 13.25
CA THR A 99 -10.59 4.17 13.03
C THR A 99 -9.71 5.14 13.80
N SER A 100 -9.23 6.18 13.14
CA SER A 100 -8.63 7.35 13.78
C SER A 100 -9.72 8.37 14.11
N VAL A 101 -9.48 9.20 15.15
CA VAL A 101 -10.48 10.18 15.62
C VAL A 101 -10.03 11.63 15.48
N SER A 102 -8.82 11.89 15.02
CA SER A 102 -8.28 13.26 14.97
C SER A 102 -7.32 13.44 13.79
N PRO A 103 -7.37 14.57 13.10
CA PRO A 103 -8.33 15.70 13.19
C PRO A 103 -9.70 15.39 12.56
N ILE A 104 -9.78 14.43 11.65
CA ILE A 104 -10.99 13.94 10.99
C ILE A 104 -11.06 12.44 11.24
N PRO A 105 -12.26 11.89 11.57
CA PRO A 105 -12.41 10.44 11.68
C PRO A 105 -12.11 9.75 10.33
N VAL A 106 -11.13 8.86 10.33
CA VAL A 106 -10.75 8.07 9.16
C VAL A 106 -10.90 6.59 9.50
N THR A 107 -11.59 5.84 8.67
CA THR A 107 -11.62 4.38 8.73
C THR A 107 -10.57 3.83 7.79
N GLU A 108 -9.67 3.02 8.30
CA GLU A 108 -8.59 2.38 7.55
C GLU A 108 -8.75 0.86 7.60
N VAL A 109 -8.61 0.22 6.44
CA VAL A 109 -8.61 -1.24 6.29
C VAL A 109 -7.30 -1.67 5.65
N LEU A 110 -6.62 -2.64 6.29
CA LEU A 110 -5.45 -3.28 5.70
C LEU A 110 -5.86 -4.27 4.63
N LEU A 111 -5.20 -4.22 3.48
CA LEU A 111 -5.45 -5.11 2.36
C LEU A 111 -4.19 -5.94 2.02
N THR A 112 -4.44 -7.12 1.48
CA THR A 112 -3.38 -8.01 0.99
C THR A 112 -2.68 -7.39 -0.22
N THR A 113 -1.34 -7.45 -0.23
CA THR A 113 -0.48 -7.00 -1.32
C THR A 113 0.83 -7.80 -1.34
N CYS A 114 1.96 -7.26 -1.80
CA CYS A 114 3.25 -7.97 -1.78
C CYS A 114 3.72 -8.25 -0.33
N SER A 115 4.59 -9.28 -0.15
CA SER A 115 4.94 -9.83 1.17
C SER A 115 5.62 -8.85 2.13
N ASP A 116 6.32 -7.85 1.60
CA ASP A 116 6.98 -6.77 2.33
C ASP A 116 6.38 -5.39 2.00
N CYS A 117 5.12 -5.40 1.56
CA CYS A 117 4.28 -4.24 1.33
C CYS A 117 3.13 -4.20 2.33
N LEU A 118 2.62 -3.01 2.55
CA LEU A 118 1.42 -2.74 3.32
C LEU A 118 0.51 -1.86 2.47
N LEU A 119 -0.76 -2.22 2.36
CA LEU A 119 -1.75 -1.46 1.62
C LEU A 119 -2.87 -1.04 2.57
N THR A 120 -3.16 0.25 2.65
CA THR A 120 -4.26 0.80 3.43
C THR A 120 -5.33 1.37 2.52
N LEU A 121 -6.56 0.95 2.75
CA LEU A 121 -7.76 1.56 2.18
C LEU A 121 -8.36 2.48 3.23
N GLU A 122 -8.32 3.78 2.97
CA GLU A 122 -8.79 4.82 3.87
C GLU A 122 -10.10 5.40 3.38
N LYS A 123 -11.04 5.67 4.30
CA LYS A 123 -12.30 6.37 4.03
C LYS A 123 -12.58 7.39 5.10
N TRP A 124 -12.96 8.59 4.67
CA TRP A 124 -13.37 9.67 5.59
C TRP A 124 -14.45 10.54 4.97
N ASP A 125 -15.19 11.22 5.83
CA ASP A 125 -16.21 12.18 5.42
C ASP A 125 -15.69 13.61 5.64
N GLU A 126 -15.80 14.43 4.60
CA GLU A 126 -15.45 15.85 4.61
C GLU A 126 -16.53 16.63 3.85
N ASP A 127 -17.11 17.64 4.47
CA ASP A 127 -18.17 18.50 3.89
C ASP A 127 -19.37 17.72 3.30
N GLY A 128 -19.74 16.61 3.96
CA GLY A 128 -20.88 15.77 3.56
C GLY A 128 -20.61 14.86 2.36
N LYS A 129 -19.35 14.71 1.97
CA LYS A 129 -18.91 13.79 0.92
C LYS A 129 -17.91 12.80 1.51
N THR A 130 -18.08 11.52 1.17
CA THR A 130 -17.11 10.46 1.52
C THR A 130 -16.02 10.44 0.47
N TYR A 131 -14.77 10.47 0.94
CA TYR A 131 -13.56 10.29 0.12
C TYR A 131 -12.91 8.97 0.43
N THR A 132 -12.19 8.47 -0.57
CA THR A 132 -11.47 7.20 -0.51
C THR A 132 -10.03 7.40 -0.97
N SER A 133 -9.08 6.82 -0.24
CA SER A 133 -7.67 6.76 -0.61
C SER A 133 -7.17 5.32 -0.51
N LEU A 134 -6.25 4.94 -1.39
CA LEU A 134 -5.54 3.67 -1.38
C LEU A 134 -4.04 3.95 -1.34
N THR A 135 -3.41 3.70 -0.20
CA THR A 135 -2.01 4.04 0.06
C THR A 135 -1.15 2.79 0.13
N LEU A 136 -0.11 2.75 -0.70
CA LEU A 136 0.88 1.69 -0.75
C LEU A 136 2.13 2.07 0.03
N TYR A 137 2.49 1.25 0.98
CA TYR A 137 3.73 1.32 1.73
C TYR A 137 4.59 0.10 1.47
N SER A 138 5.90 0.20 1.70
CA SER A 138 6.82 -0.94 1.61
C SER A 138 7.97 -0.81 2.61
N ARG A 139 8.57 -1.95 2.95
CA ARG A 139 9.86 -1.99 3.67
C ARG A 139 11.04 -1.66 2.76
N ARG A 140 10.85 -1.74 1.45
CA ARG A 140 11.80 -1.38 0.40
C ARG A 140 11.43 -0.06 -0.24
N ARG A 141 12.40 0.67 -0.72
CA ARG A 141 12.18 1.94 -1.46
C ARG A 141 11.68 1.71 -2.88
N GLU A 142 12.08 0.62 -3.48
CA GLU A 142 11.78 0.28 -4.86
C GLU A 142 10.97 -1.00 -4.92
N LEU A 143 9.91 -0.96 -5.69
CA LEU A 143 9.06 -2.09 -6.02
C LEU A 143 9.32 -2.54 -7.44
N THR A 144 9.11 -3.83 -7.71
CA THR A 144 9.17 -4.36 -9.06
C THR A 144 7.98 -3.90 -9.90
N ALA A 145 8.15 -3.91 -11.22
CA ALA A 145 7.05 -3.58 -12.14
C ALA A 145 5.82 -4.48 -11.92
N THR A 146 6.00 -5.74 -11.55
CA THR A 146 4.91 -6.68 -11.26
C THR A 146 4.13 -6.27 -9.99
N GLU A 147 4.82 -5.81 -8.94
CA GLU A 147 4.19 -5.37 -7.70
C GLU A 147 3.42 -4.06 -7.91
N LEU A 148 3.98 -3.13 -8.68
CA LEU A 148 3.30 -1.89 -9.06
C LEU A 148 2.08 -2.16 -9.97
N ASP A 149 2.16 -3.13 -10.90
CA ASP A 149 1.02 -3.56 -11.71
C ASP A 149 -0.08 -4.21 -10.86
N PHE A 150 0.30 -4.97 -9.82
CA PHE A 150 -0.66 -5.51 -8.87
C PHE A 150 -1.40 -4.39 -8.11
N TYR A 151 -0.67 -3.41 -7.57
CA TYR A 151 -1.25 -2.24 -6.93
C TYR A 151 -2.16 -1.45 -7.88
N LYS A 152 -1.73 -1.24 -9.13
CA LYS A 152 -2.56 -0.57 -10.14
C LYS A 152 -3.90 -1.29 -10.34
N LYS A 153 -3.92 -2.62 -10.40
CA LYS A 153 -5.18 -3.39 -10.49
C LYS A 153 -6.08 -3.19 -9.27
N GLN A 154 -5.50 -3.03 -8.07
CA GLN A 154 -6.25 -2.71 -6.86
C GLN A 154 -6.88 -1.31 -6.94
N VAL A 155 -6.14 -0.32 -7.45
CA VAL A 155 -6.65 1.04 -7.75
C VAL A 155 -7.80 0.98 -8.74
N ASP A 156 -7.63 0.23 -9.85
CA ASP A 156 -8.64 0.06 -10.90
C ASP A 156 -9.94 -0.60 -10.34
N CYS A 157 -9.81 -1.57 -9.43
CA CYS A 157 -10.95 -2.21 -8.75
C CYS A 157 -11.78 -1.23 -7.91
N LEU A 158 -11.17 -0.20 -7.37
CA LEU A 158 -11.83 0.82 -6.57
C LEU A 158 -12.32 2.00 -7.43
N SER A 159 -12.06 1.99 -8.75
CA SER A 159 -12.34 3.09 -9.67
C SER A 159 -11.70 4.41 -9.23
N LEU A 160 -10.55 4.34 -8.57
CA LEU A 160 -9.79 5.51 -8.16
C LEU A 160 -8.96 6.07 -9.33
N PRO A 161 -8.55 7.34 -9.29
CA PRO A 161 -7.63 7.94 -10.26
C PRO A 161 -6.29 7.20 -10.32
N PRO A 162 -5.47 7.41 -11.36
CA PRO A 162 -4.10 6.90 -11.40
C PRO A 162 -3.31 7.33 -10.16
N ALA A 163 -2.52 6.40 -9.62
CA ALA A 163 -1.76 6.66 -8.41
C ALA A 163 -0.60 7.64 -8.65
N THR A 164 -0.33 8.44 -7.64
CA THR A 164 0.82 9.30 -7.49
C THR A 164 1.92 8.55 -6.78
N HIS A 165 3.13 8.54 -7.34
CA HIS A 165 4.29 7.89 -6.74
C HIS A 165 5.18 8.91 -6.03
N MET A 166 5.68 8.55 -4.82
CA MET A 166 6.73 9.33 -4.18
C MET A 166 8.05 9.12 -4.93
N GLU A 167 8.60 10.18 -5.49
CA GLU A 167 9.93 10.15 -6.08
C GLU A 167 10.99 10.21 -4.97
N GLY A 168 11.64 9.07 -4.73
CA GLY A 168 12.36 8.75 -3.50
C GLY A 168 13.84 9.13 -3.44
N GLU A 169 14.31 10.32 -3.87
CA GLU A 169 15.71 10.71 -3.64
C GLU A 169 15.97 11.68 -2.48
N HIS A 170 14.96 12.19 -1.80
CA HIS A 170 15.15 13.31 -0.87
C HIS A 170 15.06 12.93 0.60
N LEU A 171 16.15 13.27 1.29
CA LEU A 171 16.34 13.50 2.73
C LEU A 171 15.26 12.89 3.64
N TYR A 172 15.46 11.61 3.98
CA TYR A 172 14.72 11.01 5.08
C TYR A 172 15.05 11.76 6.37
N CYS A 173 14.02 12.21 7.07
CA CYS A 173 14.22 12.63 8.43
C CYS A 173 14.81 11.46 9.21
N SER A 174 16.02 11.64 9.71
CA SER A 174 16.60 10.67 10.65
C SER A 174 15.77 10.68 11.94
N SER A 175 15.69 9.56 12.63
CA SER A 175 15.04 9.49 13.94
C SER A 175 15.57 10.55 14.94
N GLN A 176 16.83 10.94 14.82
CA GLN A 176 17.46 12.00 15.64
C GLN A 176 16.87 13.39 15.39
N LEU A 177 16.57 13.75 14.13
CA LEU A 177 15.98 15.06 13.81
C LEU A 177 14.54 15.19 14.30
N VAL A 178 13.82 14.08 14.42
CA VAL A 178 12.43 14.06 14.94
C VAL A 178 12.43 14.25 16.46
N GLU A 179 13.38 13.69 17.19
CA GLU A 179 13.52 13.87 18.64
C GLU A 179 13.89 15.30 19.01
N ASP A 180 14.74 15.96 18.21
CA ASP A 180 15.15 17.35 18.45
C ASP A 180 14.03 18.34 18.17
N ALA A 181 13.20 18.11 17.15
CA ALA A 181 12.02 18.93 16.88
C ALA A 181 10.94 18.82 17.98
N GLY A 182 10.80 17.65 18.60
CA GLY A 182 9.87 17.42 19.72
C GLY A 182 10.30 18.01 21.07
N ARG A 183 11.57 18.44 21.23
CA ARG A 183 12.07 19.09 22.46
C ARG A 183 12.01 20.61 22.41
N SER A 184 11.71 21.20 21.27
CA SER A 184 11.67 22.65 21.05
C SER A 184 10.25 23.25 21.07
N LEU A 185 9.26 22.47 21.45
CA LEU A 185 7.86 22.88 21.73
C LEU A 185 7.51 22.60 23.20
#